data_8b818a2c3986938fa572fe35720a15cf
#
_entry.id   8b818a2c3986938fa572fe35720a15cf
#
_cell.length_a   1.000
_cell.length_b   1.000
_cell.length_c   1.000
_cell.angle_alpha   90.00
_cell.angle_beta   90.00
_cell.angle_gamma   90.00
#
_symmetry.space_group_name_H-M   'P 1'
#
loop_
_entity.id
_entity.type
_entity.pdbx_description
1 polymer ?
#
loop_
_entity_poly.entity_id
_entity_poly.type
_entity_poly.pdbx_seq_one_letter_code
_entity_poly.pdbx_strand_id
1 'polypeptide(L)'
;TLPYTTLFRSAHRCSTFNAALSYVVRIAVDGKYPELKIDYAKVLVSRGSLIPVADASASLNNGKVGFKWMDNSGQGDALATDIAMPLVYNTTKKIVIFNTQDNLRSSGKAELSIPVNWAGDTLQIYLGMISVDGKASANSIYLSEAQSEEGGNTGDDGNTGDGTGKDDDPLG
;
A
#
# COMPACT_ATOMS: atom_id res chain seq x y z
N THR A 1 10.33 4.33 14.03
CA THR A 1 9.14 5.03 14.54
C THR A 1 8.86 6.19 13.61
N LEU A 2 7.77 6.11 12.83
CA LEU A 2 7.27 7.30 12.13
C LEU A 2 7.01 8.36 13.20
N PRO A 3 7.57 9.55 13.10
CA PRO A 3 7.19 10.61 13.99
C PRO A 3 5.75 11.01 13.64
N TYR A 4 4.77 10.53 14.42
CA TYR A 4 3.37 10.97 14.36
C TYR A 4 3.23 12.50 14.32
N THR A 5 4.25 13.20 14.79
CA THR A 5 4.36 14.65 14.75
C THR A 5 4.33 15.28 13.37
N THR A 6 4.73 14.56 12.32
CA THR A 6 4.75 15.09 10.95
C THR A 6 3.41 14.88 10.24
N LEU A 7 2.64 13.84 10.62
CA LEU A 7 1.41 13.45 9.95
C LEU A 7 0.18 14.28 10.33
N PHE A 8 0.15 14.87 11.55
CA PHE A 8 -1.01 15.62 12.08
C PHE A 8 -0.62 16.95 12.73
N ARG A 9 0.15 17.76 12.03
CA ARG A 9 0.81 18.96 12.57
C ARG A 9 -0.11 20.16 12.92
N SER A 10 -1.40 20.12 12.65
CA SER A 10 -2.27 21.31 12.77
C SER A 10 -3.16 21.42 14.01
N ALA A 11 -2.86 20.69 15.10
CA ALA A 11 -3.66 20.78 16.30
C ALA A 11 -3.01 21.64 17.40
N HIS A 12 -3.33 22.91 17.44
CA HIS A 12 -2.83 23.86 18.44
C HIS A 12 -3.23 23.58 19.91
N ARG A 13 -4.08 22.58 20.19
CA ARG A 13 -4.57 22.26 21.55
C ARG A 13 -4.60 20.77 21.91
N CYS A 14 -4.29 19.87 20.99
CA CYS A 14 -4.21 18.44 21.21
C CYS A 14 -2.85 17.93 20.75
N SER A 15 -2.34 16.84 21.35
CA SER A 15 -1.20 16.17 20.76
C SER A 15 -1.62 15.68 19.36
N THR A 16 -0.67 15.62 18.42
CA THR A 16 -0.91 15.14 17.06
C THR A 16 -1.52 13.75 17.04
N PHE A 17 -1.15 12.91 18.00
CA PHE A 17 -1.73 11.57 18.21
C PHE A 17 -3.23 11.67 18.56
N ASN A 18 -3.62 12.52 19.51
CA ASN A 18 -5.04 12.66 19.89
C ASN A 18 -5.89 13.24 18.76
N ALA A 19 -5.32 14.11 17.93
CA ALA A 19 -6.01 14.63 16.75
C ALA A 19 -6.25 13.52 15.71
N ALA A 20 -5.26 12.67 15.46
CA ALA A 20 -5.37 11.53 14.58
C ALA A 20 -6.41 10.52 15.09
N LEU A 21 -6.31 10.14 16.36
CA LEU A 21 -7.24 9.21 17.00
C LEU A 21 -8.68 9.75 16.97
N SER A 22 -8.89 11.02 17.29
CA SER A 22 -10.21 11.67 17.23
C SER A 22 -10.79 11.68 15.81
N TYR A 23 -9.97 11.83 14.79
CA TYR A 23 -10.40 11.74 13.39
C TYR A 23 -10.85 10.31 13.06
N VAL A 24 -10.02 9.30 13.33
CA VAL A 24 -10.33 7.90 13.04
C VAL A 24 -11.63 7.45 13.75
N VAL A 25 -11.76 7.75 15.04
CA VAL A 25 -12.96 7.37 15.82
C VAL A 25 -14.25 8.00 15.29
N ARG A 26 -14.19 9.25 14.81
CA ARG A 26 -15.38 9.94 14.29
C ARG A 26 -15.75 9.58 12.86
N ILE A 27 -14.78 9.25 12.02
CA ILE A 27 -14.98 9.14 10.56
C ILE A 27 -14.86 7.71 10.07
N ALA A 28 -13.96 6.92 10.65
CA ALA A 28 -13.62 5.58 10.17
C ALA A 28 -14.20 4.46 11.04
N VAL A 29 -14.86 4.76 12.16
CA VAL A 29 -15.56 3.74 12.95
C VAL A 29 -17.03 3.73 12.56
N ASP A 30 -17.52 2.57 12.17
CA ASP A 30 -18.92 2.32 11.78
C ASP A 30 -19.54 1.21 12.65
N GLY A 31 -20.88 1.16 12.66
CA GLY A 31 -21.64 0.18 13.43
C GLY A 31 -22.18 0.72 14.75
N LYS A 32 -22.87 -0.14 15.49
CA LYS A 32 -23.43 0.14 16.82
C LYS A 32 -22.77 -0.77 17.85
N TYR A 33 -22.51 -0.20 19.02
CA TYR A 33 -22.01 -1.01 20.14
C TYR A 33 -22.89 -2.24 20.39
N PRO A 34 -22.32 -3.46 20.57
CA PRO A 34 -20.89 -3.79 20.65
C PRO A 34 -20.20 -4.09 19.31
N GLU A 35 -20.88 -4.05 18.18
CA GLU A 35 -20.37 -4.45 16.86
C GLU A 35 -19.76 -3.27 16.09
N LEU A 36 -18.75 -2.64 16.67
CA LEU A 36 -18.00 -1.58 16.00
C LEU A 36 -16.95 -2.14 15.05
N LYS A 37 -16.86 -1.57 13.84
CA LYS A 37 -15.88 -1.94 12.81
C LYS A 37 -15.14 -0.70 12.32
N ILE A 38 -13.90 -0.90 11.87
CA ILE A 38 -13.11 0.15 11.24
C ILE A 38 -13.32 0.06 9.73
N ASP A 39 -13.78 1.15 9.13
CA ASP A 39 -13.79 1.34 7.69
C ASP A 39 -12.41 1.88 7.26
N TYR A 40 -11.55 0.99 6.82
CA TYR A 40 -10.19 1.31 6.44
C TYR A 40 -10.10 2.29 5.26
N ALA A 41 -11.11 2.33 4.39
CA ALA A 41 -11.16 3.29 3.30
C ALA A 41 -11.31 4.75 3.77
N LYS A 42 -11.83 4.96 4.96
CA LYS A 42 -11.97 6.29 5.58
C LYS A 42 -10.82 6.67 6.51
N VAL A 43 -9.89 5.73 6.78
CA VAL A 43 -8.71 6.02 7.61
C VAL A 43 -7.72 6.87 6.82
N LEU A 44 -7.28 7.98 7.41
CA LEU A 44 -6.16 8.75 6.90
C LEU A 44 -4.88 8.42 7.68
N VAL A 45 -3.87 7.93 6.98
CA VAL A 45 -2.54 7.67 7.55
C VAL A 45 -1.63 8.91 7.48
N SER A 46 -1.95 9.87 6.60
CA SER A 46 -1.40 11.21 6.59
C SER A 46 -2.49 12.25 6.31
N ARG A 47 -2.31 13.46 6.81
CA ARG A 47 -3.26 14.56 6.64
C ARG A 47 -2.53 15.89 6.53
N GLY A 48 -2.90 16.68 5.53
CA GLY A 48 -2.34 18.01 5.31
C GLY A 48 -2.95 18.70 4.10
N SER A 49 -2.36 19.82 3.71
CA SER A 49 -2.83 20.68 2.61
C SER A 49 -2.12 20.45 1.30
N LEU A 50 -1.01 19.70 1.29
CA LEU A 50 -0.29 19.38 0.04
C LEU A 50 -1.23 18.62 -0.91
N ILE A 51 -1.16 18.93 -2.19
CA ILE A 51 -1.96 18.23 -3.21
C ILE A 51 -1.49 16.77 -3.32
N PRO A 52 -2.39 15.78 -3.18
CA PRO A 52 -2.04 14.38 -3.40
C PRO A 52 -1.73 14.10 -4.88
N VAL A 53 -1.19 12.94 -5.18
CA VAL A 53 -1.02 12.48 -6.57
C VAL A 53 -2.36 12.16 -7.22
N ALA A 54 -2.40 12.19 -8.54
CA ALA A 54 -3.57 11.81 -9.33
C ALA A 54 -3.49 10.32 -9.74
N ASP A 55 -4.66 9.72 -10.01
CA ASP A 55 -4.83 8.37 -10.57
C ASP A 55 -3.96 7.29 -9.89
N ALA A 56 -3.92 7.35 -8.57
CA ALA A 56 -3.14 6.40 -7.78
C ALA A 56 -3.78 5.01 -7.78
N SER A 57 -2.96 3.99 -7.97
CA SER A 57 -3.37 2.59 -7.94
C SER A 57 -2.29 1.72 -7.30
N ALA A 58 -2.68 0.55 -6.82
CA ALA A 58 -1.75 -0.45 -6.28
C ALA A 58 -2.08 -1.83 -6.83
N SER A 59 -1.04 -2.67 -6.93
CA SER A 59 -1.18 -4.07 -7.29
C SER A 59 -0.25 -4.92 -6.44
N LEU A 60 -0.75 -6.06 -5.95
CA LEU A 60 0.03 -7.03 -5.20
C LEU A 60 0.41 -8.18 -6.13
N ASN A 61 1.70 -8.42 -6.30
CA ASN A 61 2.23 -9.50 -7.13
C ASN A 61 3.52 -10.05 -6.52
N ASN A 62 3.65 -11.35 -6.45
CA ASN A 62 4.88 -12.04 -6.03
C ASN A 62 5.49 -11.49 -4.72
N GLY A 63 4.66 -11.26 -3.71
CA GLY A 63 5.12 -10.74 -2.42
C GLY A 63 5.60 -9.28 -2.44
N LYS A 64 5.18 -8.51 -3.44
CA LYS A 64 5.47 -7.07 -3.56
C LYS A 64 4.21 -6.29 -3.89
N VAL A 65 4.04 -5.14 -3.26
CA VAL A 65 3.03 -4.15 -3.64
C VAL A 65 3.68 -3.11 -4.53
N GLY A 66 3.26 -3.09 -5.78
CA GLY A 66 3.59 -2.04 -6.74
C GLY A 66 2.58 -0.91 -6.67
N PHE A 67 3.06 0.31 -6.57
CA PHE A 67 2.28 1.55 -6.59
C PHE A 67 2.51 2.28 -7.90
N LYS A 68 1.46 2.86 -8.46
CA LYS A 68 1.52 3.71 -9.65
C LYS A 68 0.64 4.93 -9.44
N TRP A 69 1.05 6.06 -9.99
CA TRP A 69 0.28 7.31 -9.99
C TRP A 69 0.66 8.19 -11.18
N MET A 70 -0.19 9.16 -11.46
CA MET A 70 0.13 10.20 -12.45
C MET A 70 0.88 11.34 -11.74
N ASP A 71 2.01 11.75 -12.31
CA ASP A 71 2.72 12.94 -11.89
C ASP A 71 1.88 14.19 -12.19
N ASN A 72 1.48 14.90 -11.16
CA ASN A 72 0.75 16.15 -11.22
C ASN A 72 1.57 17.32 -10.66
N SER A 73 2.90 17.23 -10.74
CA SER A 73 3.79 18.33 -10.35
C SER A 73 3.50 19.59 -11.16
N GLY A 74 3.64 20.74 -10.49
CA GLY A 74 3.24 22.03 -11.06
C GLY A 74 1.77 22.41 -10.84
N GLN A 75 0.96 21.53 -10.26
CA GLN A 75 -0.40 21.87 -9.83
C GLN A 75 -0.36 22.44 -8.41
N GLY A 76 -0.68 23.71 -8.25
CA GLY A 76 -0.67 24.38 -6.94
C GLY A 76 0.70 24.27 -6.26
N ASP A 77 0.74 23.63 -5.08
CA ASP A 77 1.95 23.44 -4.27
C ASP A 77 2.65 22.09 -4.50
N ALA A 78 2.19 21.30 -5.47
CA ALA A 78 2.76 20.01 -5.82
C ALA A 78 4.11 20.15 -6.56
N LEU A 79 5.18 19.66 -5.97
CA LEU A 79 6.52 19.69 -6.57
C LEU A 79 6.93 18.30 -7.06
N ALA A 80 7.68 18.24 -8.16
CA ALA A 80 8.25 17.00 -8.70
C ALA A 80 9.17 16.27 -7.69
N THR A 81 9.72 17.02 -6.76
CA THR A 81 10.61 16.54 -5.68
C THR A 81 9.90 16.09 -4.42
N ASP A 82 8.57 16.23 -4.34
CA ASP A 82 7.81 15.70 -3.22
C ASP A 82 8.00 14.17 -3.15
N ILE A 83 7.95 13.65 -1.94
CA ILE A 83 8.24 12.24 -1.67
C ILE A 83 6.92 11.48 -1.49
N ALA A 84 6.73 10.44 -2.27
CA ALA A 84 5.65 9.49 -2.09
C ALA A 84 5.95 8.55 -0.92
N MET A 85 4.95 8.33 -0.08
CA MET A 85 5.00 7.47 1.10
C MET A 85 4.05 6.28 0.93
N PRO A 86 4.47 5.22 0.23
CA PRO A 86 3.71 3.98 0.19
C PRO A 86 3.66 3.33 1.57
N LEU A 87 2.50 2.81 1.95
CA LEU A 87 2.25 2.18 3.23
C LEU A 87 1.32 0.98 3.06
N VAL A 88 1.67 -0.13 3.69
CA VAL A 88 0.85 -1.34 3.78
C VAL A 88 0.65 -1.70 5.24
N TYR A 89 -0.60 -1.79 5.66
CA TYR A 89 -1.00 -2.21 7.01
C TYR A 89 -1.57 -3.62 6.97
N ASN A 90 -0.96 -4.52 7.72
CA ASN A 90 -1.45 -5.87 7.93
C ASN A 90 -2.45 -5.87 9.09
N THR A 91 -3.73 -6.08 8.78
CA THR A 91 -4.81 -6.04 9.78
C THR A 91 -4.82 -7.28 10.67
N THR A 92 -4.32 -8.41 10.18
CA THR A 92 -4.23 -9.68 10.91
C THR A 92 -3.16 -9.60 12.01
N LYS A 93 -1.97 -9.15 11.65
CA LYS A 93 -0.83 -9.04 12.57
C LYS A 93 -0.72 -7.68 13.25
N LYS A 94 -1.51 -6.68 12.81
CA LYS A 94 -1.48 -5.29 13.31
C LYS A 94 -0.10 -4.65 13.19
N ILE A 95 0.57 -4.90 12.08
CA ILE A 95 1.90 -4.40 11.74
C ILE A 95 1.82 -3.56 10.46
N VAL A 96 2.64 -2.53 10.38
CA VAL A 96 2.74 -1.66 9.20
C VAL A 96 4.15 -1.73 8.60
N ILE A 97 4.23 -1.71 7.28
CA ILE A 97 5.45 -1.43 6.52
C ILE A 97 5.22 -0.19 5.67
N PHE A 98 6.25 0.61 5.51
CA PHE A 98 6.18 1.84 4.75
C PHE A 98 7.57 2.25 4.25
N ASN A 99 7.60 3.13 3.25
CA ASN A 99 8.80 3.83 2.82
C ASN A 99 8.52 5.34 2.77
N THR A 100 9.45 6.14 3.27
CA THR A 100 9.37 7.61 3.28
C THR A 100 10.57 8.25 2.58
N GLN A 101 11.30 7.49 1.79
CA GLN A 101 12.51 7.92 1.10
C GLN A 101 12.49 7.43 -0.34
N ASP A 102 13.22 8.10 -1.21
CA ASP A 102 13.58 7.67 -2.56
C ASP A 102 12.45 7.56 -3.61
N ASN A 103 11.20 7.79 -3.24
CA ASN A 103 10.07 7.72 -4.16
C ASN A 103 9.60 9.14 -4.50
N LEU A 104 10.17 9.76 -5.52
CA LEU A 104 9.77 11.10 -5.93
C LEU A 104 8.37 11.09 -6.59
N ARG A 105 7.60 12.17 -6.44
CA ARG A 105 6.34 12.38 -7.16
C ARG A 105 6.50 12.15 -8.65
N SER A 106 7.56 12.70 -9.23
CA SER A 106 7.87 12.60 -10.66
C SER A 106 8.20 11.18 -11.13
N SER A 107 8.54 10.25 -10.23
CA SER A 107 8.82 8.86 -10.63
C SER A 107 7.56 8.10 -11.07
N GLY A 108 6.37 8.52 -10.64
CA GLY A 108 5.09 7.90 -10.97
C GLY A 108 4.90 6.48 -10.44
N LYS A 109 5.85 5.96 -9.68
CA LYS A 109 5.84 4.57 -9.18
C LYS A 109 6.66 4.40 -7.90
N ALA A 110 6.29 3.40 -7.11
CA ALA A 110 7.04 2.90 -5.96
C ALA A 110 6.77 1.40 -5.78
N GLU A 111 7.58 0.75 -4.96
CA GLU A 111 7.42 -0.67 -4.63
C GLU A 111 7.73 -0.92 -3.16
N LEU A 112 6.94 -1.77 -2.51
CA LEU A 112 7.20 -2.29 -1.16
C LEU A 112 7.21 -3.81 -1.18
N SER A 113 8.26 -4.41 -0.62
CA SER A 113 8.33 -5.85 -0.42
C SER A 113 7.52 -6.25 0.82
N ILE A 114 6.67 -7.27 0.66
CA ILE A 114 5.86 -7.84 1.74
C ILE A 114 6.65 -8.97 2.39
N PRO A 115 6.76 -9.02 3.73
CA PRO A 115 7.38 -10.14 4.40
C PRO A 115 6.68 -11.46 4.07
N VAL A 116 7.44 -12.52 3.81
CA VAL A 116 6.92 -13.85 3.43
C VAL A 116 5.94 -14.41 4.47
N ASN A 117 6.16 -14.11 5.74
CA ASN A 117 5.29 -14.53 6.84
C ASN A 117 3.95 -13.78 6.91
N TRP A 118 3.63 -12.91 5.94
CA TRP A 118 2.34 -12.26 5.79
C TRP A 118 1.42 -12.97 4.78
N ALA A 119 1.86 -14.11 4.22
CA ALA A 119 1.05 -14.92 3.32
C ALA A 119 -0.32 -15.24 3.94
N GLY A 120 -1.40 -15.05 3.18
CA GLY A 120 -2.79 -15.23 3.62
C GLY A 120 -3.37 -14.10 4.47
N ASP A 121 -2.57 -13.11 4.89
CA ASP A 121 -3.05 -11.99 5.70
C ASP A 121 -3.80 -10.94 4.87
N THR A 122 -4.73 -10.23 5.52
CA THR A 122 -5.44 -9.10 4.92
C THR A 122 -4.62 -7.82 5.07
N LEU A 123 -4.39 -7.14 3.95
CA LEU A 123 -3.57 -5.96 3.83
C LEU A 123 -4.41 -4.74 3.40
N GLN A 124 -4.16 -3.60 4.03
CA GLN A 124 -4.74 -2.30 3.65
C GLN A 124 -3.63 -1.42 3.07
N ILE A 125 -3.85 -0.90 1.88
CA ILE A 125 -2.82 -0.23 1.08
C ILE A 125 -3.15 1.26 0.96
N TYR A 126 -2.17 2.10 1.32
CA TYR A 126 -2.29 3.57 1.31
C TYR A 126 -1.11 4.21 0.62
N LEU A 127 -1.34 5.39 0.06
CA LEU A 127 -0.30 6.25 -0.50
C LEU A 127 -0.44 7.65 0.07
N GLY A 128 0.61 8.15 0.69
CA GLY A 128 0.74 9.53 1.15
C GLY A 128 1.75 10.32 0.32
N MET A 129 1.77 11.63 0.52
CA MET A 129 2.79 12.52 -0.04
C MET A 129 3.30 13.46 1.05
N ILE A 130 4.59 13.75 1.00
CA ILE A 130 5.23 14.73 1.87
C ILE A 130 6.18 15.62 1.05
N SER A 131 6.25 16.89 1.39
CA SER A 131 7.24 17.78 0.79
C SER A 131 8.66 17.36 1.16
N VAL A 132 9.64 17.63 0.28
CA VAL A 132 11.05 17.26 0.48
C VAL A 132 11.63 17.81 1.79
N ASP A 133 11.16 18.98 2.26
CA ASP A 133 11.57 19.59 3.52
C ASP A 133 10.81 19.05 4.76
N GLY A 134 9.87 18.11 4.55
CA GLY A 134 9.07 17.47 5.58
C GLY A 134 8.05 18.37 6.27
N LYS A 135 7.79 19.59 5.76
CA LYS A 135 6.91 20.57 6.41
C LYS A 135 5.45 20.47 6.00
N ALA A 136 5.17 20.00 4.79
CA ALA A 136 3.83 19.81 4.27
C ALA A 136 3.57 18.36 3.95
N SER A 137 2.36 17.89 4.19
CA SER A 137 1.89 16.55 3.80
C SER A 137 0.55 16.63 3.12
N ALA A 138 0.24 15.63 2.29
CA ALA A 138 -1.07 15.46 1.69
C ALA A 138 -1.98 14.58 2.55
N ASN A 139 -3.27 14.64 2.30
CA ASN A 139 -4.17 13.58 2.74
C ASN A 139 -3.78 12.29 2.04
N SER A 140 -3.64 11.20 2.78
CA SER A 140 -3.37 9.89 2.19
C SER A 140 -4.55 9.40 1.37
N ILE A 141 -4.23 8.66 0.32
CA ILE A 141 -5.19 7.97 -0.54
C ILE A 141 -5.24 6.51 -0.10
N TYR A 142 -6.43 6.00 0.16
CA TYR A 142 -6.66 4.57 0.27
C TYR A 142 -6.74 3.97 -1.12
N LEU A 143 -5.97 2.93 -1.40
CA LEU A 143 -5.90 2.35 -2.74
C LEU A 143 -6.70 1.06 -2.84
N SER A 144 -6.51 0.13 -1.91
CA SER A 144 -7.22 -1.15 -1.92
C SER A 144 -7.03 -1.94 -0.64
N GLU A 145 -7.90 -2.93 -0.45
CA GLU A 145 -7.64 -4.11 0.37
C GLU A 145 -7.09 -5.22 -0.53
N ALA A 146 -6.11 -5.97 -0.05
CA ALA A 146 -5.56 -7.12 -0.74
C ALA A 146 -5.29 -8.27 0.24
N GLN A 147 -5.34 -9.50 -0.25
CA GLN A 147 -4.84 -10.66 0.49
C GLN A 147 -3.49 -11.04 -0.09
N SER A 148 -2.49 -11.22 0.76
CA SER A 148 -1.19 -11.71 0.33
C SER A 148 -1.33 -13.18 -0.07
N GLU A 149 -0.92 -13.51 -1.28
CA GLU A 149 -0.98 -14.88 -1.82
C GLU A 149 -0.14 -15.82 -0.93
N GLU A 150 -0.69 -17.00 -0.62
CA GLU A 150 0.15 -18.10 -0.15
C GLU A 150 1.09 -18.46 -1.29
N GLY A 151 2.40 -18.48 -1.02
CA GLY A 151 3.42 -18.79 -2.02
C GLY A 151 3.13 -20.15 -2.65
N GLY A 152 2.39 -20.14 -3.75
CA GLY A 152 2.14 -21.33 -4.56
C GLY A 152 3.45 -21.77 -5.17
N ASN A 153 4.05 -22.80 -4.61
CA ASN A 153 5.07 -23.58 -5.28
C ASN A 153 4.38 -24.34 -6.42
N THR A 154 4.27 -23.71 -7.58
CA THR A 154 3.96 -24.45 -8.80
C THR A 154 5.18 -25.28 -9.13
N GLY A 155 5.22 -26.49 -8.57
CA GLY A 155 6.09 -27.54 -9.05
C GLY A 155 5.72 -27.81 -10.52
N ASP A 156 6.60 -27.42 -11.41
CA ASP A 156 6.62 -27.81 -12.79
C ASP A 156 7.01 -29.31 -12.84
N ASP A 157 6.02 -30.17 -12.71
CA ASP A 157 6.16 -31.58 -13.02
C ASP A 157 6.09 -31.74 -14.54
N GLY A 158 7.19 -31.39 -15.20
CA GLY A 158 7.45 -31.75 -16.60
C GLY A 158 7.54 -33.28 -16.76
N ASN A 159 6.40 -33.92 -16.85
CA ASN A 159 6.32 -35.32 -17.33
C ASN A 159 6.49 -35.32 -18.84
N THR A 160 7.73 -35.43 -19.30
CA THR A 160 8.05 -35.83 -20.66
C THR A 160 7.81 -37.34 -20.80
N GLY A 161 6.60 -37.70 -21.17
CA GLY A 161 6.30 -39.04 -21.62
C GLY A 161 7.02 -39.33 -22.94
N ASP A 162 8.11 -40.07 -22.85
CA ASP A 162 8.76 -40.71 -23.99
C ASP A 162 7.86 -41.84 -24.51
N GLY A 163 7.22 -41.59 -25.64
CA GLY A 163 6.45 -42.56 -26.40
C GLY A 163 7.29 -43.13 -27.50
N THR A 164 8.09 -44.14 -27.22
CA THR A 164 8.73 -44.97 -28.24
C THR A 164 7.68 -45.80 -28.97
N GLY A 165 7.23 -45.31 -30.12
CA GLY A 165 6.50 -46.09 -31.10
C GLY A 165 7.48 -47.03 -31.82
N LYS A 166 7.33 -48.31 -31.58
CA LYS A 166 7.92 -49.36 -32.45
C LYS A 166 7.05 -49.53 -33.66
N ASP A 167 7.58 -49.21 -34.79
CA ASP A 167 7.08 -49.70 -36.09
C ASP A 167 7.67 -51.07 -36.33
N ASP A 168 6.84 -52.10 -36.15
CA ASP A 168 7.09 -53.41 -36.67
C ASP A 168 6.46 -53.47 -38.06
N ASP A 169 7.30 -53.46 -39.11
CA ASP A 169 6.94 -53.82 -40.43
C ASP A 169 7.24 -55.32 -40.63
N PRO A 170 6.24 -56.15 -40.90
CA PRO A 170 6.48 -57.47 -41.41
C PRO A 170 6.20 -57.49 -42.93
N LEU A 171 7.25 -57.62 -43.66
CA LEU A 171 7.41 -58.22 -44.93
C LEU A 171 6.20 -58.95 -45.57
N GLY A 172 5.94 -58.57 -46.75
CA GLY A 172 5.31 -59.43 -47.73
C GLY A 172 5.94 -59.22 -49.08
#